data_ffd70022143ee13c44177a68fea3415e
#
_entry.id   ffd70022143ee13c44177a68fea3415e
#
_cell.length_a   1.000
_cell.length_b   1.000
_cell.length_c   1.000
_cell.angle_alpha   90.00
_cell.angle_beta   90.00
_cell.angle_gamma   90.00
#
_symmetry.space_group_name_H-M   'P 1'
#
loop_
_entity.id
_entity.type
_entity.pdbx_description
1 polymer ?
#
loop_
_entity_poly.entity_id
_entity_poly.type
_entity_poly.pdbx_seq_one_letter_code
_entity_poly.pdbx_strand_id
1 'polypeptide(L)'
;MSVKYKRRSLQSWDAIQLALNTASTTNKATPDVLKNPLTADHKSKVDTDNQTSFLSRLNKLNAGVEAALASQGPITREVERLAARLRMGNAHYHQVLDFGILREVFPSGPGARSFYGRDLAECPIPTLDSYDDLEVVYKKIVSGEAARLAAEGQGSKPMAMPSANEVGSVGDEFHDARVQSLLAQRQTNDAREALQALWDEALALVIDIWDTVEFFFRHDPDPSSFRAKCAEWGVYYIYVQDDQPAPTPTTPPTA
;
A
#
# COMPACT_ATOMS: atom_id res chain seq x y z
N MET A 1 -29.55 29.02 -21.65
CA MET A 1 -28.21 28.72 -21.05
C MET A 1 -27.57 27.66 -21.93
N SER A 2 -26.40 27.94 -22.46
CA SER A 2 -25.67 26.95 -23.27
C SER A 2 -24.90 26.02 -22.32
N VAL A 3 -25.28 24.76 -22.29
CA VAL A 3 -24.63 23.73 -21.51
C VAL A 3 -23.33 23.34 -22.23
N LYS A 4 -22.18 23.54 -21.61
CA LYS A 4 -20.91 23.11 -22.15
C LYS A 4 -20.51 21.78 -21.55
N TYR A 5 -20.15 20.85 -22.40
CA TYR A 5 -19.55 19.58 -22.03
C TYR A 5 -18.08 19.59 -22.43
N LYS A 6 -17.23 19.04 -21.57
CA LYS A 6 -15.84 18.76 -21.91
C LYS A 6 -15.47 17.34 -21.53
N ARG A 7 -14.45 16.80 -22.17
CA ARG A 7 -13.90 15.48 -21.80
C ARG A 7 -13.44 15.49 -20.34
N ARG A 8 -13.68 14.41 -19.64
CA ARG A 8 -13.18 14.21 -18.27
C ARG A 8 -11.66 14.08 -18.31
N SER A 9 -10.97 14.75 -17.40
CA SER A 9 -9.56 14.54 -17.17
C SER A 9 -9.31 13.14 -16.61
N LEU A 10 -8.35 12.42 -17.18
CA LEU A 10 -7.93 11.09 -16.73
C LEU A 10 -6.83 11.27 -15.69
N GLN A 11 -7.18 11.08 -14.41
CA GLN A 11 -6.28 11.31 -13.27
C GLN A 11 -6.02 10.05 -12.44
N SER A 12 -6.55 8.90 -12.85
CA SER A 12 -6.36 7.64 -12.14
C SER A 12 -6.23 6.47 -13.10
N TRP A 13 -5.54 5.43 -12.67
CA TRP A 13 -5.44 4.18 -13.40
C TRP A 13 -6.78 3.56 -13.70
N ASP A 14 -7.72 3.60 -12.74
CA ASP A 14 -9.07 3.06 -12.91
C ASP A 14 -9.81 3.73 -14.08
N ALA A 15 -9.67 5.06 -14.21
CA ALA A 15 -10.30 5.79 -15.30
C ALA A 15 -9.69 5.44 -16.67
N ILE A 16 -8.36 5.32 -16.75
CA ILE A 16 -7.65 4.90 -17.96
C ILE A 16 -8.05 3.48 -18.35
N GLN A 17 -7.99 2.56 -17.40
CA GLN A 17 -8.29 1.15 -17.61
C GLN A 17 -9.77 0.95 -18.02
N LEU A 18 -10.69 1.68 -17.38
CA LEU A 18 -12.09 1.65 -17.74
C LEU A 18 -12.32 2.12 -19.18
N ALA A 19 -11.68 3.23 -19.61
CA ALA A 19 -11.78 3.73 -20.97
C ALA A 19 -11.26 2.71 -21.99
N LEU A 20 -10.08 2.12 -21.76
CA LEU A 20 -9.49 1.12 -22.66
C LEU A 20 -10.28 -0.19 -22.71
N ASN A 21 -10.77 -0.67 -21.58
CA ASN A 21 -11.61 -1.86 -21.52
C ASN A 21 -12.96 -1.65 -22.22
N THR A 22 -13.55 -0.46 -22.08
CA THR A 22 -14.79 -0.10 -22.80
C THR A 22 -14.54 -0.09 -24.30
N ALA A 23 -13.48 0.56 -24.77
CA ALA A 23 -13.10 0.57 -26.18
C ALA A 23 -12.86 -0.85 -26.72
N SER A 24 -12.18 -1.71 -25.96
CA SER A 24 -11.95 -3.12 -26.31
C SER A 24 -13.25 -3.91 -26.45
N THR A 25 -14.16 -3.80 -25.46
CA THR A 25 -15.43 -4.49 -25.43
C THR A 25 -16.32 -4.07 -26.61
N THR A 26 -16.42 -2.76 -26.85
CA THR A 26 -17.20 -2.22 -27.96
C THR A 26 -16.60 -2.59 -29.32
N ASN A 27 -15.26 -2.62 -29.44
CA ASN A 27 -14.58 -3.10 -30.62
C ASN A 27 -14.96 -4.55 -30.96
N LYS A 28 -14.97 -5.47 -29.98
CA LYS A 28 -15.39 -6.86 -30.17
C LYS A 28 -16.88 -6.99 -30.55
N ALA A 29 -17.73 -6.14 -29.98
CA ALA A 29 -19.15 -6.11 -30.28
C ALA A 29 -19.49 -5.49 -31.64
N THR A 30 -18.54 -4.76 -32.27
CA THR A 30 -18.74 -4.02 -33.53
C THR A 30 -17.80 -4.55 -34.62
N PRO A 31 -18.04 -5.73 -35.18
CA PRO A 31 -17.18 -6.31 -36.22
C PRO A 31 -17.27 -5.61 -37.56
N ASP A 32 -18.37 -4.84 -37.80
CA ASP A 32 -18.56 -4.08 -39.03
C ASP A 32 -17.56 -2.90 -39.09
N VAL A 33 -16.63 -2.99 -40.04
CA VAL A 33 -15.56 -2.00 -40.22
C VAL A 33 -16.12 -0.60 -40.49
N LEU A 34 -17.29 -0.48 -41.15
CA LEU A 34 -17.92 0.81 -41.46
C LEU A 34 -18.54 1.49 -40.23
N LYS A 35 -18.77 0.73 -39.17
CA LYS A 35 -19.35 1.23 -37.91
C LYS A 35 -18.32 1.35 -36.79
N ASN A 36 -17.14 0.84 -37.00
CA ASN A 36 -16.07 0.78 -36.01
C ASN A 36 -15.07 1.91 -36.21
N PRO A 37 -15.00 2.89 -35.30
CA PRO A 37 -14.09 4.04 -35.41
C PRO A 37 -12.62 3.70 -35.23
N LEU A 38 -12.30 2.56 -34.59
CA LEU A 38 -10.93 2.25 -34.22
C LEU A 38 -10.07 1.88 -35.43
N THR A 39 -8.86 2.43 -35.49
CA THR A 39 -7.83 2.04 -36.45
C THR A 39 -7.33 0.62 -36.21
N ALA A 40 -6.61 0.04 -37.16
CA ALA A 40 -5.97 -1.27 -37.00
C ALA A 40 -4.96 -1.28 -35.82
N ASP A 41 -4.25 -0.17 -35.64
CA ASP A 41 -3.31 0.01 -34.52
C ASP A 41 -4.03 0.03 -33.17
N HIS A 42 -5.11 0.82 -33.03
CA HIS A 42 -5.93 0.82 -31.82
C HIS A 42 -6.47 -0.57 -31.49
N LYS A 43 -7.03 -1.28 -32.49
CA LYS A 43 -7.56 -2.64 -32.32
C LYS A 43 -6.49 -3.59 -31.79
N SER A 44 -5.27 -3.51 -32.33
CA SER A 44 -4.17 -4.37 -31.87
C SER A 44 -3.75 -4.08 -30.43
N LYS A 45 -3.77 -2.81 -30.02
CA LYS A 45 -3.38 -2.37 -28.67
C LYS A 45 -4.42 -2.68 -27.61
N VAL A 46 -5.72 -2.65 -27.96
CA VAL A 46 -6.82 -2.95 -27.02
C VAL A 46 -7.33 -4.39 -27.12
N ASP A 47 -6.70 -5.25 -27.89
CA ASP A 47 -7.09 -6.66 -28.05
C ASP A 47 -6.75 -7.46 -26.80
N THR A 48 -7.77 -7.82 -26.00
CA THR A 48 -7.60 -8.61 -24.77
C THR A 48 -7.38 -10.11 -25.04
N ASP A 49 -7.60 -10.60 -26.25
CA ASP A 49 -7.32 -12.00 -26.62
C ASP A 49 -5.83 -12.18 -26.97
N ASN A 50 -5.16 -11.10 -27.34
CA ASN A 50 -3.71 -11.05 -27.50
C ASN A 50 -3.01 -10.68 -26.20
N GLN A 51 -2.36 -11.66 -25.57
CA GLN A 51 -1.64 -11.47 -24.30
C GLN A 51 -0.47 -10.48 -24.38
N THR A 52 0.03 -10.16 -25.56
CA THR A 52 1.12 -9.21 -25.79
C THR A 52 0.60 -7.80 -26.10
N SER A 53 -0.70 -7.61 -26.26
CA SER A 53 -1.29 -6.30 -26.48
C SER A 53 -1.02 -5.36 -25.31
N PHE A 54 -1.09 -4.05 -25.58
CA PHE A 54 -0.88 -3.05 -24.54
C PHE A 54 -1.88 -3.20 -23.39
N LEU A 55 -3.19 -3.36 -23.70
CA LEU A 55 -4.24 -3.49 -22.70
C LEU A 55 -4.09 -4.77 -21.86
N SER A 56 -3.70 -5.90 -22.48
CA SER A 56 -3.46 -7.15 -21.74
C SER A 56 -2.27 -7.02 -20.77
N ARG A 57 -1.20 -6.34 -21.20
CA ARG A 57 -0.05 -6.04 -20.33
C ARG A 57 -0.44 -5.11 -19.18
N LEU A 58 -1.21 -4.06 -19.46
CA LEU A 58 -1.71 -3.12 -18.46
C LEU A 58 -2.59 -3.83 -17.41
N ASN A 59 -3.55 -4.63 -17.86
CA ASN A 59 -4.43 -5.40 -16.97
C ASN A 59 -3.66 -6.37 -16.09
N LYS A 60 -2.64 -7.04 -16.65
CA LYS A 60 -1.78 -7.94 -15.88
C LYS A 60 -0.97 -7.21 -14.79
N LEU A 61 -0.42 -6.04 -15.10
CA LEU A 61 0.32 -5.24 -14.13
C LEU A 61 -0.60 -4.70 -13.03
N ASN A 62 -1.78 -4.22 -13.38
CA ASN A 62 -2.75 -3.76 -12.39
C ASN A 62 -3.17 -4.91 -11.44
N ALA A 63 -3.51 -6.08 -11.99
CA ALA A 63 -3.80 -7.27 -11.18
C ALA A 63 -2.61 -7.68 -10.29
N GLY A 64 -1.38 -7.48 -10.77
CA GLY A 64 -0.16 -7.70 -9.99
C GLY A 64 -0.05 -6.76 -8.79
N VAL A 65 -0.37 -5.47 -8.96
CA VAL A 65 -0.42 -4.49 -7.85
C VAL A 65 -1.49 -4.87 -6.83
N GLU A 66 -2.69 -5.22 -7.29
CA GLU A 66 -3.79 -5.64 -6.41
C GLU A 66 -3.43 -6.89 -5.60
N ALA A 67 -2.83 -7.89 -6.24
CA ALA A 67 -2.38 -9.12 -5.58
C ALA A 67 -1.28 -8.83 -4.54
N ALA A 68 -0.31 -7.97 -4.86
CA ALA A 68 0.74 -7.57 -3.95
C ALA A 68 0.17 -6.83 -2.71
N LEU A 69 -0.77 -5.90 -2.91
CA LEU A 69 -1.46 -5.20 -1.83
C LEU A 69 -2.28 -6.16 -0.95
N ALA A 70 -3.00 -7.10 -1.57
CA ALA A 70 -3.80 -8.09 -0.84
C ALA A 70 -2.93 -9.00 0.04
N SER A 71 -1.72 -9.35 -0.42
CA SER A 71 -0.78 -10.17 0.35
C SER A 71 -0.13 -9.41 1.51
N GLN A 72 0.07 -8.11 1.39
CA GLN A 72 0.73 -7.28 2.40
C GLN A 72 -0.11 -7.13 3.68
N GLY A 73 -1.43 -7.02 3.56
CA GLY A 73 -2.32 -6.75 4.70
C GLY A 73 -2.25 -7.82 5.82
N PRO A 74 -2.32 -9.12 5.53
CA PRO A 74 -2.16 -10.17 6.54
C PRO A 74 -0.78 -10.14 7.21
N ILE A 75 0.28 -9.91 6.45
CA ILE A 75 1.66 -9.87 6.96
C ILE A 75 1.82 -8.69 7.95
N THR A 76 1.32 -7.51 7.60
CA THR A 76 1.37 -6.33 8.49
C THR A 76 0.67 -6.60 9.81
N ARG A 77 -0.53 -7.20 9.78
CA ARG A 77 -1.27 -7.57 11.00
C ARG A 77 -0.52 -8.57 11.87
N GLU A 78 0.19 -9.52 11.24
CA GLU A 78 1.00 -10.49 11.97
C GLU A 78 2.20 -9.83 12.66
N VAL A 79 2.88 -8.90 12.00
CA VAL A 79 3.96 -8.09 12.60
C VAL A 79 3.43 -7.31 13.82
N GLU A 80 2.28 -6.65 13.70
CA GLU A 80 1.65 -5.90 14.79
C GLU A 80 1.29 -6.81 15.98
N ARG A 81 0.73 -7.98 15.70
CA ARG A 81 0.38 -8.97 16.71
C ARG A 81 1.60 -9.48 17.48
N LEU A 82 2.68 -9.81 16.76
CA LEU A 82 3.92 -10.28 17.33
C LEU A 82 4.65 -9.17 18.09
N ALA A 83 4.64 -7.94 17.57
CA ALA A 83 5.19 -6.77 18.26
C ALA A 83 4.50 -6.53 19.61
N ALA A 84 3.17 -6.61 19.65
CA ALA A 84 2.41 -6.46 20.88
C ALA A 84 2.76 -7.56 21.90
N ARG A 85 2.85 -8.81 21.44
CA ARG A 85 3.23 -9.95 22.29
C ARG A 85 4.66 -9.82 22.81
N LEU A 86 5.60 -9.43 21.95
CA LEU A 86 7.01 -9.22 22.31
C LEU A 86 7.18 -8.06 23.30
N ARG A 87 6.44 -6.95 23.10
CA ARG A 87 6.43 -5.81 24.03
C ARG A 87 6.01 -6.23 25.42
N MET A 88 4.95 -6.99 25.53
CA MET A 88 4.49 -7.53 26.82
C MET A 88 5.51 -8.49 27.42
N GLY A 89 6.08 -9.39 26.64
CA GLY A 89 7.09 -10.35 27.09
C GLY A 89 8.36 -9.64 27.60
N ASN A 90 8.88 -8.67 26.86
CA ASN A 90 10.05 -7.87 27.25
C ASN A 90 9.78 -7.10 28.55
N ALA A 91 8.65 -6.40 28.65
CA ALA A 91 8.31 -5.64 29.85
C ALA A 91 8.16 -6.55 31.08
N HIS A 92 7.43 -7.67 30.91
CA HIS A 92 7.21 -8.63 32.00
C HIS A 92 8.54 -9.28 32.46
N TYR A 93 9.41 -9.65 31.50
CA TYR A 93 10.72 -10.19 31.85
C TYR A 93 11.52 -9.25 32.77
N HIS A 94 11.62 -7.97 32.41
CA HIS A 94 12.31 -6.96 33.21
C HIS A 94 11.65 -6.70 34.56
N GLN A 95 10.33 -6.74 34.65
CA GLN A 95 9.62 -6.63 35.92
C GLN A 95 9.94 -7.80 36.86
N VAL A 96 9.90 -9.03 36.32
CA VAL A 96 10.21 -10.23 37.11
C VAL A 96 11.69 -10.25 37.53
N LEU A 97 12.60 -9.78 36.67
CA LEU A 97 14.01 -9.59 37.03
C LEU A 97 14.15 -8.63 38.22
N ASP A 98 13.50 -7.47 38.18
CA ASP A 98 13.55 -6.50 39.28
C ASP A 98 12.96 -7.05 40.59
N PHE A 99 11.85 -7.79 40.51
CA PHE A 99 11.28 -8.48 41.68
C PHE A 99 12.24 -9.55 42.23
N GLY A 100 12.91 -10.29 41.36
CA GLY A 100 13.90 -11.29 41.77
C GLY A 100 15.12 -10.64 42.49
N ILE A 101 15.56 -9.48 42.03
CA ILE A 101 16.62 -8.70 42.69
C ILE A 101 16.18 -8.24 44.08
N LEU A 102 14.96 -7.69 44.20
CA LEU A 102 14.39 -7.24 45.49
C LEU A 102 14.21 -8.36 46.50
N ARG A 103 14.01 -9.59 46.05
CA ARG A 103 13.88 -10.79 46.87
C ARG A 103 15.18 -11.53 47.09
N GLU A 104 16.29 -10.97 46.65
CA GLU A 104 17.65 -11.56 46.77
C GLU A 104 17.74 -12.98 46.15
N VAL A 105 16.96 -13.22 45.05
CA VAL A 105 16.94 -14.53 44.37
C VAL A 105 18.25 -14.76 43.58
N PHE A 106 18.85 -13.68 43.10
CA PHE A 106 20.03 -13.73 42.25
C PHE A 106 21.31 -13.53 43.07
N PRO A 107 22.32 -14.42 42.95
CA PRO A 107 23.61 -14.27 43.65
C PRO A 107 24.32 -12.93 43.31
N SER A 108 24.17 -12.42 42.11
CA SER A 108 24.73 -11.13 41.67
C SER A 108 23.97 -9.90 42.22
N GLY A 109 22.82 -10.10 42.88
CA GLY A 109 22.02 -9.02 43.44
C GLY A 109 21.67 -7.94 42.40
N PRO A 110 21.80 -6.64 42.74
CA PRO A 110 21.54 -5.53 41.77
C PRO A 110 22.40 -5.61 40.52
N GLY A 111 23.59 -6.24 40.58
CA GLY A 111 24.49 -6.45 39.44
C GLY A 111 23.88 -7.29 38.33
N ALA A 112 22.83 -8.07 38.60
CA ALA A 112 22.10 -8.83 37.59
C ALA A 112 21.58 -7.95 36.44
N ARG A 113 21.24 -6.69 36.68
CA ARG A 113 20.73 -5.76 35.64
C ARG A 113 21.74 -5.51 34.52
N SER A 114 23.03 -5.47 34.83
CA SER A 114 24.10 -5.18 33.85
C SER A 114 24.19 -6.22 32.75
N PHE A 115 23.86 -7.49 33.02
CA PHE A 115 23.83 -8.54 32.01
C PHE A 115 22.80 -8.23 30.87
N TYR A 116 21.74 -7.53 31.20
CA TYR A 116 20.68 -7.14 30.26
C TYR A 116 20.85 -5.72 29.71
N GLY A 117 22.03 -5.10 29.94
CA GLY A 117 22.37 -3.75 29.46
C GLY A 117 21.61 -2.64 30.18
N ARG A 118 21.19 -2.86 31.45
CA ARG A 118 20.54 -1.86 32.31
C ARG A 118 21.51 -1.29 33.32
N ASP A 119 21.35 -0.01 33.64
CA ASP A 119 22.15 0.64 34.67
C ASP A 119 21.83 0.07 36.06
N LEU A 120 22.86 0.03 36.92
CA LEU A 120 22.72 -0.42 38.28
C LEU A 120 21.94 0.58 39.18
N ALA A 121 22.07 1.86 38.89
CA ALA A 121 21.52 2.95 39.68
C ALA A 121 20.08 3.30 39.29
N GLU A 122 19.76 3.16 38.02
CA GLU A 122 18.42 3.48 37.49
C GLU A 122 17.63 2.22 37.20
N CYS A 123 16.34 2.24 37.55
CA CYS A 123 15.43 1.11 37.35
C CYS A 123 14.47 1.23 36.14
N PRO A 124 14.68 2.10 35.14
CA PRO A 124 13.74 2.17 34.03
C PRO A 124 13.79 0.87 33.23
N ILE A 125 12.61 0.39 32.88
CA ILE A 125 12.46 -0.66 31.86
C ILE A 125 12.91 -0.04 30.53
N PRO A 126 13.67 -0.78 29.68
CA PRO A 126 14.08 -0.27 28.37
C PRO A 126 12.90 0.22 27.54
N THR A 127 13.12 1.24 26.73
CA THR A 127 12.12 1.75 25.77
C THR A 127 11.72 0.64 24.79
N LEU A 128 10.41 0.47 24.58
CA LEU A 128 9.81 -0.57 23.74
C LEU A 128 8.90 0.04 22.68
N ASP A 129 9.14 1.29 22.29
CA ASP A 129 8.24 2.06 21.42
C ASP A 129 8.41 1.68 19.95
N SER A 130 9.66 1.53 19.51
CA SER A 130 9.95 1.15 18.12
C SER A 130 10.14 -0.35 17.94
N TYR A 131 10.02 -0.84 16.72
CA TYR A 131 10.33 -2.24 16.36
C TYR A 131 11.81 -2.56 16.56
N ASP A 132 12.69 -1.58 16.34
CA ASP A 132 14.13 -1.74 16.55
C ASP A 132 14.45 -1.88 18.05
N ASP A 133 13.80 -1.11 18.92
CA ASP A 133 13.94 -1.24 20.37
C ASP A 133 13.50 -2.64 20.84
N LEU A 134 12.37 -3.13 20.31
CA LEU A 134 11.89 -4.47 20.64
C LEU A 134 12.92 -5.55 20.28
N GLU A 135 13.54 -5.45 19.10
CA GLU A 135 14.58 -6.39 18.65
C GLU A 135 15.84 -6.29 19.51
N VAL A 136 16.29 -5.10 19.84
CA VAL A 136 17.46 -4.90 20.69
C VAL A 136 17.23 -5.48 22.09
N VAL A 137 16.05 -5.21 22.67
CA VAL A 137 15.74 -5.64 24.04
C VAL A 137 15.60 -7.15 24.14
N TYR A 138 14.87 -7.83 23.24
CA TYR A 138 14.76 -9.30 23.36
C TYR A 138 16.11 -10.01 23.17
N LYS A 139 16.96 -9.52 22.25
CA LYS A 139 18.31 -10.06 22.06
C LYS A 139 19.19 -9.89 23.31
N LYS A 140 19.04 -8.73 23.99
CA LYS A 140 19.70 -8.51 25.28
C LYS A 140 19.17 -9.41 26.38
N ILE A 141 17.87 -9.73 26.40
CA ILE A 141 17.29 -10.67 27.34
C ILE A 141 17.90 -12.06 27.15
N VAL A 142 17.92 -12.56 25.91
CA VAL A 142 18.43 -13.91 25.61
C VAL A 142 19.94 -14.02 25.92
N SER A 143 20.74 -13.08 25.42
CA SER A 143 22.17 -13.08 25.64
C SER A 143 22.56 -12.78 27.09
N GLY A 144 21.82 -11.89 27.74
CA GLY A 144 22.02 -11.50 29.13
C GLY A 144 21.71 -12.62 30.10
N GLU A 145 20.64 -13.38 29.88
CA GLU A 145 20.33 -14.55 30.72
C GLU A 145 21.43 -15.63 30.63
N ALA A 146 21.92 -15.91 29.42
CA ALA A 146 23.00 -16.83 29.22
C ALA A 146 24.28 -16.36 29.94
N ALA A 147 24.63 -15.07 29.84
CA ALA A 147 25.78 -14.47 30.52
C ALA A 147 25.63 -14.48 32.03
N ARG A 148 24.46 -14.17 32.57
CA ARG A 148 24.16 -14.21 34.00
C ARG A 148 24.35 -15.61 34.55
N LEU A 149 23.74 -16.63 33.94
CA LEU A 149 23.85 -18.02 34.36
C LEU A 149 25.29 -18.52 34.34
N ALA A 150 26.06 -18.13 33.32
CA ALA A 150 27.50 -18.46 33.24
C ALA A 150 28.30 -17.80 34.34
N ALA A 151 28.05 -16.56 34.69
CA ALA A 151 28.77 -15.79 35.72
C ALA A 151 28.39 -16.23 37.13
N GLU A 152 27.17 -16.56 37.41
CA GLU A 152 26.68 -16.98 38.72
C GLU A 152 26.99 -18.46 39.04
N GLY A 153 27.26 -19.27 38.02
CA GLY A 153 27.77 -20.64 38.16
C GLY A 153 26.74 -21.65 38.72
N GLN A 154 27.28 -22.69 39.37
CA GLN A 154 26.46 -23.77 39.90
C GLN A 154 25.52 -23.26 41.03
N GLY A 155 24.21 -23.43 40.83
CA GLY A 155 23.17 -23.01 41.77
C GLY A 155 22.30 -21.86 41.26
N SER A 156 22.75 -21.15 40.24
CA SER A 156 21.87 -20.15 39.59
C SER A 156 20.74 -20.83 38.84
N LYS A 157 19.53 -20.27 38.99
CA LYS A 157 18.33 -20.77 38.31
C LYS A 157 17.96 -19.82 37.17
N PRO A 158 17.59 -20.36 35.98
CA PRO A 158 17.06 -19.54 34.91
C PRO A 158 15.72 -18.90 35.33
N MET A 159 15.45 -17.73 34.78
CA MET A 159 14.12 -17.11 34.92
C MET A 159 13.08 -18.01 34.28
N ALA A 160 11.98 -18.23 35.00
CA ALA A 160 10.98 -19.23 34.61
C ALA A 160 9.74 -18.65 33.94
N MET A 161 9.34 -17.42 34.30
CA MET A 161 8.07 -16.83 33.80
C MET A 161 8.20 -15.31 33.67
N PRO A 162 8.34 -14.77 32.44
CA PRO A 162 8.68 -15.51 31.22
C PRO A 162 10.12 -15.99 31.25
N SER A 163 10.42 -17.09 30.59
CA SER A 163 11.80 -17.51 30.36
C SER A 163 12.44 -16.69 29.22
N ALA A 164 13.76 -16.57 29.22
CA ALA A 164 14.49 -15.93 28.11
C ALA A 164 14.25 -16.64 26.77
N ASN A 165 14.09 -17.96 26.80
CA ASN A 165 13.79 -18.74 25.59
C ASN A 165 12.38 -18.44 25.04
N GLU A 166 11.38 -18.27 25.90
CA GLU A 166 10.03 -17.88 25.46
C GLU A 166 10.03 -16.48 24.83
N VAL A 167 10.73 -15.52 25.43
CA VAL A 167 10.90 -14.18 24.88
C VAL A 167 11.68 -14.24 23.57
N GLY A 168 12.74 -15.04 23.52
CA GLY A 168 13.57 -15.26 22.33
C GLY A 168 12.76 -15.83 21.17
N SER A 169 11.97 -16.89 21.41
CA SER A 169 11.13 -17.50 20.36
C SER A 169 10.15 -16.49 19.73
N VAL A 170 9.48 -15.69 20.58
CA VAL A 170 8.58 -14.63 20.08
C VAL A 170 9.37 -13.54 19.35
N GLY A 171 10.57 -13.22 19.80
CA GLY A 171 11.46 -12.27 19.16
C GLY A 171 11.90 -12.70 17.76
N ASP A 172 12.26 -13.97 17.62
CA ASP A 172 12.65 -14.55 16.33
C ASP A 172 11.46 -14.62 15.36
N GLU A 173 10.28 -15.05 15.83
CA GLU A 173 9.03 -15.00 15.04
C GLU A 173 8.73 -13.56 14.57
N PHE A 174 8.90 -12.58 15.43
CA PHE A 174 8.70 -11.16 15.11
C PHE A 174 9.72 -10.67 14.07
N HIS A 175 10.99 -11.01 14.23
CA HIS A 175 12.04 -10.67 13.27
C HIS A 175 11.72 -11.22 11.88
N ASP A 176 11.36 -12.50 11.79
CA ASP A 176 11.02 -13.17 10.53
C ASP A 176 9.80 -12.53 9.87
N ALA A 177 8.74 -12.26 10.64
CA ALA A 177 7.57 -11.58 10.14
C ALA A 177 7.88 -10.15 9.62
N ARG A 178 8.77 -9.43 10.31
CA ARG A 178 9.24 -8.10 9.90
C ARG A 178 10.01 -8.16 8.56
N VAL A 179 10.90 -9.14 8.41
CA VAL A 179 11.62 -9.37 7.15
C VAL A 179 10.64 -9.65 6.01
N GLN A 180 9.63 -10.51 6.23
CA GLN A 180 8.59 -10.78 5.24
C GLN A 180 7.77 -9.53 4.89
N SER A 181 7.47 -8.68 5.87
CA SER A 181 6.77 -7.41 5.64
C SER A 181 7.56 -6.45 4.74
N LEU A 182 8.86 -6.33 4.96
CA LEU A 182 9.73 -5.51 4.12
C LEU A 182 9.85 -6.05 2.69
N LEU A 183 9.90 -7.37 2.52
CA LEU A 183 9.90 -8.00 1.19
C LEU A 183 8.58 -7.76 0.46
N ALA A 184 7.43 -7.94 1.14
CA ALA A 184 6.12 -7.68 0.56
C ALA A 184 5.94 -6.20 0.17
N GLN A 185 6.46 -5.27 0.97
CA GLN A 185 6.45 -3.85 0.66
C GLN A 185 7.29 -3.53 -0.59
N ARG A 186 8.48 -4.13 -0.73
CA ARG A 186 9.30 -3.98 -1.94
C ARG A 186 8.57 -4.51 -3.17
N GLN A 187 7.99 -5.70 -3.11
CA GLN A 187 7.22 -6.27 -4.21
C GLN A 187 6.05 -5.36 -4.63
N THR A 188 5.36 -4.76 -3.67
CA THR A 188 4.28 -3.79 -3.94
C THR A 188 4.81 -2.53 -4.63
N ASN A 189 5.95 -2.01 -4.19
CA ASN A 189 6.57 -0.83 -4.79
C ASN A 189 7.05 -1.13 -6.23
N ASP A 190 7.73 -2.26 -6.44
CA ASP A 190 8.20 -2.70 -7.76
C ASP A 190 7.02 -2.86 -8.74
N ALA A 191 5.91 -3.47 -8.27
CA ALA A 191 4.70 -3.61 -9.08
C ALA A 191 4.08 -2.25 -9.45
N ARG A 192 4.05 -1.30 -8.50
CA ARG A 192 3.56 0.07 -8.75
C ARG A 192 4.46 0.83 -9.71
N GLU A 193 5.78 0.71 -9.60
CA GLU A 193 6.74 1.33 -10.52
C GLU A 193 6.58 0.78 -11.93
N ALA A 194 6.43 -0.55 -12.08
CA ALA A 194 6.19 -1.16 -13.38
C ALA A 194 4.87 -0.69 -14.02
N LEU A 195 3.81 -0.50 -13.23
CA LEU A 195 2.56 0.07 -13.71
C LEU A 195 2.73 1.55 -14.08
N GLN A 196 3.41 2.33 -13.23
CA GLN A 196 3.62 3.75 -13.45
C GLN A 196 4.44 4.05 -14.72
N ALA A 197 5.35 3.16 -15.09
CA ALA A 197 6.13 3.28 -16.33
C ALA A 197 5.25 3.26 -17.61
N LEU A 198 4.03 2.75 -17.53
CA LEU A 198 3.08 2.74 -18.65
C LEU A 198 2.14 3.94 -18.67
N TRP A 199 2.20 4.85 -17.69
CA TRP A 199 1.23 5.93 -17.53
C TRP A 199 1.09 6.80 -18.77
N ASP A 200 2.19 7.32 -19.27
CA ASP A 200 2.20 8.27 -20.39
C ASP A 200 1.72 7.59 -21.67
N GLU A 201 2.15 6.35 -21.92
CA GLU A 201 1.71 5.56 -23.08
C GLU A 201 0.22 5.25 -23.00
N ALA A 202 -0.28 4.88 -21.83
CA ALA A 202 -1.70 4.59 -21.59
C ALA A 202 -2.57 5.82 -21.78
N LEU A 203 -2.14 6.96 -21.23
CA LEU A 203 -2.84 8.23 -21.37
C LEU A 203 -2.89 8.69 -22.82
N ALA A 204 -1.76 8.61 -23.52
CA ALA A 204 -1.67 8.96 -24.95
C ALA A 204 -2.58 8.07 -25.79
N LEU A 205 -2.62 6.76 -25.52
CA LEU A 205 -3.48 5.82 -26.24
C LEU A 205 -4.98 6.13 -26.02
N VAL A 206 -5.39 6.45 -24.80
CA VAL A 206 -6.79 6.81 -24.52
C VAL A 206 -7.18 8.10 -25.25
N ILE A 207 -6.30 9.12 -25.23
CA ILE A 207 -6.57 10.39 -25.91
C ILE A 207 -6.70 10.16 -27.42
N ASP A 208 -5.80 9.39 -28.03
CA ASP A 208 -5.81 9.08 -29.46
C ASP A 208 -7.07 8.30 -29.87
N ILE A 209 -7.49 7.32 -29.07
CA ILE A 209 -8.76 6.61 -29.27
C ILE A 209 -9.93 7.59 -29.17
N TRP A 210 -9.97 8.45 -28.17
CA TRP A 210 -11.05 9.42 -27.99
C TRP A 210 -11.14 10.42 -29.15
N ASP A 211 -10.00 10.92 -29.62
CA ASP A 211 -9.92 11.81 -30.79
C ASP A 211 -10.45 11.11 -32.04
N THR A 212 -10.06 9.86 -32.25
CA THR A 212 -10.49 9.04 -33.39
C THR A 212 -12.00 8.78 -33.36
N VAL A 213 -12.54 8.44 -32.18
CA VAL A 213 -13.97 8.19 -31.96
C VAL A 213 -14.80 9.46 -32.20
N GLU A 214 -14.38 10.60 -31.64
CA GLU A 214 -15.07 11.86 -31.84
C GLU A 214 -15.02 12.32 -33.31
N PHE A 215 -13.88 12.14 -33.95
CA PHE A 215 -13.73 12.44 -35.37
C PHE A 215 -14.68 11.60 -36.24
N PHE A 216 -14.86 10.32 -35.91
CA PHE A 216 -15.74 9.42 -36.63
C PHE A 216 -17.21 9.84 -36.52
N PHE A 217 -17.66 10.23 -35.33
CA PHE A 217 -19.05 10.63 -35.11
C PHE A 217 -19.34 12.14 -35.29
N ARG A 218 -18.34 12.94 -35.68
CA ARG A 218 -18.40 14.42 -35.78
C ARG A 218 -19.55 14.98 -36.63
N HIS A 219 -20.10 14.17 -37.53
CA HIS A 219 -21.19 14.58 -38.44
C HIS A 219 -22.57 14.24 -37.87
N ASP A 220 -22.68 13.72 -36.65
CA ASP A 220 -23.97 13.53 -35.99
C ASP A 220 -24.60 14.92 -35.69
N PRO A 221 -25.78 15.21 -36.24
CA PRO A 221 -26.39 16.53 -36.09
C PRO A 221 -26.93 16.79 -34.67
N ASP A 222 -27.15 15.72 -33.88
CA ASP A 222 -27.60 15.83 -32.49
C ASP A 222 -26.45 15.70 -31.52
N PRO A 223 -26.09 16.76 -30.77
CA PRO A 223 -25.02 16.72 -29.80
C PRO A 223 -25.21 15.69 -28.67
N SER A 224 -26.45 15.33 -28.38
CA SER A 224 -26.76 14.30 -27.35
C SER A 224 -26.47 12.91 -27.90
N SER A 225 -26.94 12.62 -29.12
CA SER A 225 -26.64 11.39 -29.84
C SER A 225 -25.13 11.21 -30.07
N PHE A 226 -24.44 12.27 -30.48
CA PHE A 226 -23.00 12.29 -30.61
C PHE A 226 -22.27 11.83 -29.33
N ARG A 227 -22.60 12.46 -28.19
CA ARG A 227 -21.96 12.10 -26.91
C ARG A 227 -22.31 10.68 -26.46
N ALA A 228 -23.55 10.24 -26.67
CA ALA A 228 -23.97 8.89 -26.35
C ALA A 228 -23.15 7.85 -27.14
N LYS A 229 -23.00 8.04 -28.45
CA LYS A 229 -22.17 7.18 -29.31
C LYS A 229 -20.71 7.18 -28.89
N CYS A 230 -20.14 8.33 -28.59
CA CYS A 230 -18.77 8.42 -28.10
C CYS A 230 -18.60 7.71 -26.73
N ALA A 231 -19.58 7.82 -25.85
CA ALA A 231 -19.54 7.17 -24.53
C ALA A 231 -19.54 5.63 -24.62
N GLU A 232 -20.18 5.04 -25.63
CA GLU A 232 -20.11 3.60 -25.91
C GLU A 232 -18.68 3.11 -26.16
N TRP A 233 -17.80 4.00 -26.62
CA TRP A 233 -16.38 3.75 -26.87
C TRP A 233 -15.46 4.22 -25.73
N GLY A 234 -16.03 4.57 -24.58
CA GLY A 234 -15.27 4.95 -23.38
C GLY A 234 -14.87 6.42 -23.32
N VAL A 235 -15.43 7.29 -24.18
CA VAL A 235 -15.22 8.74 -24.07
C VAL A 235 -16.12 9.29 -22.96
N TYR A 236 -15.53 9.85 -21.92
CA TYR A 236 -16.28 10.41 -20.79
C TYR A 236 -16.35 11.93 -20.87
N TYR A 237 -17.58 12.44 -20.78
CA TYR A 237 -17.87 13.86 -20.73
C TYR A 237 -18.31 14.29 -19.35
N ILE A 238 -17.85 15.46 -18.91
CA ILE A 238 -18.36 16.12 -17.71
C ILE A 238 -19.13 17.38 -18.09
N TYR A 239 -20.16 17.64 -17.33
CA TYR A 239 -20.89 18.90 -17.42
C TYR A 239 -20.04 20.01 -16.79
N VAL A 240 -19.85 21.11 -17.53
CA VAL A 240 -19.19 22.31 -17.03
C VAL A 240 -20.26 23.38 -16.94
N GLN A 241 -20.59 23.78 -15.71
CA GLN A 241 -21.44 24.95 -15.50
C GLN A 241 -20.60 26.18 -15.86
N ASP A 242 -21.10 27.03 -16.78
CA ASP A 242 -20.41 28.29 -17.04
C ASP A 242 -20.35 29.07 -15.72
N ASP A 243 -19.15 29.48 -15.32
CA ASP A 243 -18.98 30.45 -14.23
C ASP A 243 -19.84 31.66 -14.56
N GLN A 244 -20.94 31.85 -13.83
CA GLN A 244 -21.68 33.09 -13.90
C GLN A 244 -20.70 34.22 -13.55
N PRO A 245 -20.53 35.23 -14.39
CA PRO A 245 -19.79 36.40 -13.97
C PRO A 245 -20.40 36.89 -12.65
N ALA A 246 -19.55 37.11 -11.64
CA ALA A 246 -19.99 37.59 -10.34
C ALA A 246 -20.98 38.77 -10.54
N PRO A 247 -22.13 38.76 -9.85
CA PRO A 247 -23.09 39.85 -9.98
C PRO A 247 -22.37 41.18 -9.72
N THR A 248 -22.39 42.05 -10.70
CA THR A 248 -21.83 43.40 -10.61
C THR A 248 -22.41 44.05 -9.35
N PRO A 249 -21.59 44.54 -8.42
CA PRO A 249 -22.12 45.19 -7.23
C PRO A 249 -22.98 46.40 -7.65
N THR A 250 -24.28 46.29 -7.39
CA THR A 250 -25.21 47.40 -7.59
C THR A 250 -24.80 48.50 -6.59
N THR A 251 -24.25 49.57 -7.10
CA THR A 251 -23.97 50.77 -6.33
C THR A 251 -25.29 51.28 -5.77
N PRO A 252 -25.47 51.47 -4.47
CA PRO A 252 -26.68 52.02 -3.90
C PRO A 252 -26.90 53.47 -4.42
N PRO A 253 -28.12 53.84 -4.72
CA PRO A 253 -28.41 55.23 -5.15
C PRO A 253 -28.03 56.17 -4.03
N THR A 254 -27.18 57.16 -4.37
CA THR A 254 -26.83 58.26 -3.52
C THR A 254 -28.09 59.12 -3.29
N ALA A 255 -28.50 59.28 -2.00
CA ALA A 255 -29.56 60.20 -1.57
C ALA A 255 -29.03 61.62 -1.41
#